data_f3d4a92f2ca425e2044a3312d3543ea8
#
_entry.id   f3d4a92f2ca425e2044a3312d3543ea8
#
_cell.length_a   1.000
_cell.length_b   1.000
_cell.length_c   1.000
_cell.angle_alpha   90.00
_cell.angle_beta   90.00
_cell.angle_gamma   90.00
#
_symmetry.space_group_name_H-M   'P 1'
#
loop_
_entity.id
_entity.type
_entity.pdbx_description
1 polymer ?
#
loop_
_entity_poly.entity_id
_entity_poly.type
_entity_poly.pdbx_seq_one_letter_code
_entity_poly.pdbx_strand_id
1 'polypeptide(L)'
;MPDYDNPTAAQSQNSVKSINAELFNLSPSALVTMFEIDISDILTAKKINIETDAKDLGLKNNTVGDGILRFHNNISIFNSYLVWQGKTYFPAPIQAEGFESSSKGTLPQPTLSLSSQSQEGNDQLALLKYEIRKIGDIVGAKVTRKRTFAKYLDSINFGRTQSAKIGRESTMLPAGYEPDPFAYLPSDIYFIERKQTEN
;
A
#
# COMPACT_ATOMS: atom_id res chain seq x y z
N MET A 1 19.47 -3.14 -4.77
CA MET A 1 18.39 -3.04 -3.80
C MET A 1 18.07 -4.44 -3.32
N PRO A 2 17.72 -4.66 -2.06
CA PRO A 2 17.23 -5.96 -1.62
C PRO A 2 15.99 -6.35 -2.43
N ASP A 3 15.90 -7.61 -2.83
CA ASP A 3 14.69 -8.14 -3.46
C ASP A 3 13.68 -8.50 -2.35
N TYR A 4 12.74 -7.62 -2.12
CA TYR A 4 11.72 -7.80 -1.08
C TYR A 4 10.63 -8.78 -1.47
N ASP A 5 10.48 -9.06 -2.75
CA ASP A 5 9.46 -9.98 -3.25
C ASP A 5 9.96 -11.45 -3.22
N ASN A 6 11.29 -11.66 -3.13
CA ASN A 6 11.92 -12.97 -3.02
C ASN A 6 12.88 -13.06 -1.82
N PRO A 7 12.36 -13.10 -0.58
CA PRO A 7 13.19 -13.20 0.61
C PRO A 7 13.93 -14.54 0.67
N THR A 8 15.13 -14.52 1.21
CA THR A 8 15.86 -15.77 1.52
C THR A 8 15.11 -16.59 2.58
N ALA A 9 15.38 -17.90 2.65
CA ALA A 9 14.76 -18.76 3.65
C ALA A 9 14.96 -18.26 5.09
N ALA A 10 16.13 -17.72 5.41
CA ALA A 10 16.44 -17.16 6.73
C ALA A 10 15.62 -15.88 7.00
N GLN A 11 15.47 -14.99 6.00
CA GLN A 11 14.64 -13.79 6.11
C GLN A 11 13.17 -14.17 6.31
N SER A 12 12.66 -15.13 5.55
CA SER A 12 11.28 -15.62 5.70
C SER A 12 11.02 -16.20 7.08
N GLN A 13 11.94 -17.01 7.62
CA GLN A 13 11.79 -17.58 8.96
C GLN A 13 11.81 -16.52 10.06
N ASN A 14 12.70 -15.54 9.98
CA ASN A 14 12.77 -14.44 10.93
C ASN A 14 11.50 -13.58 10.88
N SER A 15 11.00 -13.29 9.70
CA SER A 15 9.77 -12.52 9.49
C SER A 15 8.55 -13.22 10.09
N VAL A 16 8.40 -14.53 9.90
CA VAL A 16 7.32 -15.32 10.52
C VAL A 16 7.43 -15.24 12.04
N LYS A 17 8.64 -15.32 12.59
CA LYS A 17 8.87 -15.17 14.03
C LYS A 17 8.46 -13.80 14.55
N SER A 18 8.87 -12.74 13.86
CA SER A 18 8.55 -11.35 14.21
C SER A 18 7.04 -11.10 14.17
N ILE A 19 6.36 -11.54 13.12
CA ILE A 19 4.90 -11.39 12.99
C ILE A 19 4.17 -12.20 14.07
N ASN A 20 4.55 -13.45 14.31
CA ASN A 20 3.92 -14.26 15.34
C ASN A 20 4.12 -13.67 16.75
N ALA A 21 5.31 -13.17 17.05
CA ALA A 21 5.58 -12.50 18.33
C ALA A 21 4.65 -11.29 18.52
N GLU A 22 4.37 -10.53 17.46
CA GLU A 22 3.47 -9.38 17.53
C GLU A 22 2.01 -9.77 17.63
N LEU A 23 1.59 -10.82 16.93
CA LEU A 23 0.21 -11.34 17.01
C LEU A 23 -0.14 -11.88 18.39
N PHE A 24 0.84 -12.42 19.12
CA PHE A 24 0.68 -12.90 20.50
C PHE A 24 0.96 -11.83 21.56
N ASN A 25 1.35 -10.62 21.16
CA ASN A 25 1.58 -9.54 22.10
C ASN A 25 0.26 -9.04 22.70
N LEU A 26 0.24 -8.82 24.01
CA LEU A 26 -0.92 -8.27 24.72
C LEU A 26 -1.24 -6.81 24.31
N SER A 27 -0.25 -6.10 23.79
CA SER A 27 -0.40 -4.73 23.29
C SER A 27 0.36 -4.61 21.97
N PRO A 28 -0.20 -5.14 20.86
CA PRO A 28 0.45 -5.09 19.57
C PRO A 28 0.52 -3.63 19.05
N SER A 29 1.52 -3.33 18.25
CA SER A 29 1.56 -2.07 17.52
C SER A 29 0.46 -2.04 16.46
N ALA A 30 0.10 -0.85 15.97
CA ALA A 30 -0.99 -0.70 15.01
C ALA A 30 -0.75 -1.54 13.75
N LEU A 31 -1.78 -2.26 13.31
CA LEU A 31 -1.77 -2.97 12.03
C LEU A 31 -1.91 -1.97 10.89
N VAL A 32 -0.98 -2.01 9.96
CA VAL A 32 -0.95 -1.16 8.78
C VAL A 32 -1.34 -1.98 7.55
N THR A 33 -2.35 -1.50 6.83
CA THR A 33 -2.84 -2.14 5.61
C THR A 33 -2.53 -1.26 4.40
N MET A 34 -1.96 -1.87 3.38
CA MET A 34 -1.54 -1.25 2.14
C MET A 34 -2.15 -2.01 0.96
N PHE A 35 -2.43 -1.29 -0.12
CA PHE A 35 -3.00 -1.82 -1.34
C PHE A 35 -2.13 -1.42 -2.53
N GLU A 36 -1.86 -2.37 -3.40
CA GLU A 36 -1.24 -2.15 -4.70
C GLU A 36 -2.25 -2.53 -5.78
N ILE A 37 -2.55 -1.61 -6.69
CA ILE A 37 -3.40 -1.85 -7.87
C ILE A 37 -2.48 -1.81 -9.08
N ASP A 38 -2.21 -2.97 -9.64
CA ASP A 38 -1.33 -3.16 -10.78
C ASP A 38 -2.15 -3.14 -12.07
N ILE A 39 -1.97 -2.07 -12.84
CA ILE A 39 -2.60 -1.84 -14.15
C ILE A 39 -1.59 -1.93 -15.30
N SER A 40 -0.36 -2.37 -15.04
CA SER A 40 0.74 -2.38 -16.01
C SER A 40 0.42 -3.19 -17.27
N ASP A 41 -0.20 -4.36 -17.11
CA ASP A 41 -0.60 -5.22 -18.23
C ASP A 41 -1.67 -4.54 -19.11
N ILE A 42 -2.63 -3.86 -18.48
CA ILE A 42 -3.70 -3.13 -19.17
C ILE A 42 -3.11 -1.95 -19.95
N LEU A 43 -2.20 -1.21 -19.34
CA LEU A 43 -1.51 -0.08 -19.99
C LEU A 43 -0.70 -0.56 -21.20
N THR A 44 0.04 -1.65 -21.04
CA THR A 44 0.83 -2.26 -22.12
C THR A 44 -0.07 -2.73 -23.26
N ALA A 45 -1.15 -3.42 -22.97
CA ALA A 45 -2.09 -3.90 -23.98
C ALA A 45 -2.75 -2.75 -24.76
N LYS A 46 -3.00 -1.62 -24.10
CA LYS A 46 -3.60 -0.42 -24.72
C LYS A 46 -2.59 0.59 -25.25
N LYS A 47 -1.28 0.29 -25.13
CA LYS A 47 -0.17 1.19 -25.54
C LYS A 47 -0.23 2.58 -24.90
N ILE A 48 -0.64 2.62 -23.65
CA ILE A 48 -0.74 3.86 -22.85
C ILE A 48 0.56 4.06 -22.08
N ASN A 49 1.09 5.27 -22.12
CA ASN A 49 2.27 5.67 -21.34
C ASN A 49 1.85 6.50 -20.12
N ILE A 50 1.85 5.84 -18.97
CA ILE A 50 1.42 6.44 -17.70
C ILE A 50 2.32 7.61 -17.25
N GLU A 51 3.61 7.59 -17.61
CA GLU A 51 4.51 8.70 -17.26
C GLU A 51 4.18 9.98 -18.04
N THR A 52 3.79 9.84 -19.31
CA THR A 52 3.32 10.97 -20.13
C THR A 52 2.03 11.52 -19.53
N ASP A 53 1.09 10.66 -19.18
CA ASP A 53 -0.18 11.06 -18.60
C ASP A 53 -0.01 11.75 -17.24
N ALA A 54 0.91 11.26 -16.40
CA ALA A 54 1.24 11.91 -15.15
C ALA A 54 1.81 13.33 -15.37
N LYS A 55 2.65 13.53 -16.37
CA LYS A 55 3.17 14.85 -16.74
C LYS A 55 2.06 15.79 -17.24
N ASP A 56 1.16 15.29 -18.07
CA ASP A 56 0.03 16.07 -18.61
C ASP A 56 -0.91 16.53 -17.49
N LEU A 57 -1.03 15.73 -16.42
CA LEU A 57 -1.77 16.10 -15.22
C LEU A 57 -0.98 17.00 -14.25
N GLY A 58 0.28 17.32 -14.54
CA GLY A 58 1.14 18.11 -13.67
C GLY A 58 1.59 17.37 -12.40
N LEU A 59 1.52 16.03 -12.40
CA LEU A 59 1.90 15.20 -11.26
C LEU A 59 3.42 15.03 -11.18
N LYS A 60 3.94 14.92 -9.96
CA LYS A 60 5.39 14.75 -9.75
C LYS A 60 5.85 13.35 -10.16
N ASN A 61 6.96 13.31 -10.90
CA ASN A 61 7.49 12.13 -11.60
C ASN A 61 7.78 10.86 -10.76
N ASN A 62 7.66 10.88 -9.45
CA ASN A 62 8.10 9.78 -8.58
C ASN A 62 7.00 8.79 -8.22
N THR A 63 5.83 8.92 -8.83
CA THR A 63 4.65 8.27 -8.26
C THR A 63 4.24 6.98 -8.96
N VAL A 64 4.57 6.75 -10.24
CA VAL A 64 3.91 5.65 -10.97
C VAL A 64 4.73 5.10 -12.15
N GLY A 65 6.05 5.08 -12.09
CA GLY A 65 6.88 4.59 -13.22
C GLY A 65 6.69 3.12 -13.60
N ASP A 66 6.07 2.34 -12.72
CA ASP A 66 5.90 0.90 -12.88
C ASP A 66 4.45 0.45 -13.18
N GLY A 67 3.52 1.39 -13.35
CA GLY A 67 2.09 1.06 -13.57
C GLY A 67 1.39 0.50 -12.34
N ILE A 68 1.99 0.60 -11.16
CA ILE A 68 1.43 0.11 -9.90
C ILE A 68 1.05 1.29 -9.01
N LEU A 69 -0.23 1.44 -8.74
CA LEU A 69 -0.79 2.47 -7.88
C LEU A 69 -0.81 1.95 -6.43
N ARG A 70 -0.24 2.73 -5.50
CA ARG A 70 -0.02 2.30 -4.11
C ARG A 70 -0.76 3.20 -3.14
N PHE A 71 -1.59 2.59 -2.31
CA PHE A 71 -2.43 3.29 -1.35
C PHE A 71 -2.34 2.65 0.04
N HIS A 72 -2.62 3.45 1.07
CA HIS A 72 -2.88 2.97 2.42
C HIS A 72 -4.14 3.61 3.00
N ASN A 73 -4.83 2.90 3.89
CA ASN A 73 -6.04 3.41 4.54
C ASN A 73 -5.82 3.88 5.99
N ASN A 74 -4.57 3.92 6.45
CA ASN A 74 -4.24 4.27 7.83
C ASN A 74 -4.10 5.79 8.05
N ILE A 75 -5.12 6.55 7.62
CA ILE A 75 -5.12 8.02 7.62
C ILE A 75 -5.08 8.58 9.06
N SER A 76 -5.65 7.86 10.03
CA SER A 76 -5.62 8.26 11.44
C SER A 76 -4.22 8.20 12.08
N ILE A 77 -3.32 7.41 11.53
CA ILE A 77 -1.95 7.23 12.04
C ILE A 77 -0.96 8.01 11.18
N PHE A 78 -1.15 7.98 9.87
CA PHE A 78 -0.26 8.60 8.87
C PHE A 78 -1.07 9.54 7.99
N ASN A 79 -1.00 10.84 8.28
CA ASN A 79 -1.71 11.88 7.50
C ASN A 79 -1.12 12.10 6.11
N SER A 80 0.06 11.55 5.86
CA SER A 80 0.81 11.71 4.61
C SER A 80 1.12 10.35 4.01
N TYR A 81 1.95 10.33 2.98
CA TYR A 81 2.45 9.09 2.40
C TYR A 81 3.19 8.22 3.44
N LEU A 82 3.12 6.93 3.24
CA LEU A 82 3.82 5.90 4.00
C LEU A 82 4.89 5.26 3.10
N VAL A 83 6.08 5.06 3.63
CA VAL A 83 7.16 4.35 2.92
C VAL A 83 7.37 2.98 3.53
N TRP A 84 7.35 1.95 2.71
CA TRP A 84 7.68 0.59 3.12
C TRP A 84 8.31 -0.20 1.98
N GLN A 85 9.38 -0.94 2.29
CA GLN A 85 10.18 -1.65 1.29
C GLN A 85 10.69 -0.74 0.15
N GLY A 86 11.01 0.53 0.46
CA GLY A 86 11.42 1.53 -0.52
C GLY A 86 10.31 1.99 -1.49
N LYS A 87 9.07 1.56 -1.28
CA LYS A 87 7.89 1.96 -2.07
C LYS A 87 7.07 2.97 -1.28
N THR A 88 6.51 3.96 -1.98
CA THR A 88 5.67 5.00 -1.37
C THR A 88 4.20 4.68 -1.57
N TYR A 89 3.44 4.65 -0.48
CA TYR A 89 2.00 4.44 -0.47
C TYR A 89 1.29 5.75 -0.09
N PHE A 90 0.27 6.13 -0.82
CA PHE A 90 -0.47 7.36 -0.62
C PHE A 90 -1.73 7.14 0.22
N PRO A 91 -2.09 8.10 1.07
CA PRO A 91 -3.31 7.99 1.86
C PRO A 91 -4.53 8.00 0.95
N ALA A 92 -5.43 7.06 1.12
CA ALA A 92 -6.71 7.05 0.45
C ALA A 92 -7.80 6.50 1.38
N PRO A 93 -9.01 7.06 1.35
CA PRO A 93 -10.13 6.53 2.10
C PRO A 93 -10.63 5.24 1.42
N ILE A 94 -9.96 4.13 1.77
CA ILE A 94 -10.25 2.80 1.24
C ILE A 94 -11.04 2.01 2.28
N GLN A 95 -12.16 1.46 1.87
CA GLN A 95 -12.89 0.43 2.59
C GLN A 95 -12.68 -0.90 1.88
N ALA A 96 -12.28 -1.91 2.63
CA ALA A 96 -11.93 -3.22 2.13
C ALA A 96 -12.66 -4.28 2.96
N GLU A 97 -13.62 -4.96 2.35
CA GLU A 97 -14.49 -5.94 3.00
C GLU A 97 -14.44 -7.28 2.27
N GLY A 98 -14.81 -8.36 2.97
CA GLY A 98 -14.93 -9.69 2.36
C GLY A 98 -13.62 -10.39 2.06
N PHE A 99 -12.51 -9.95 2.65
CA PHE A 99 -11.19 -10.61 2.52
C PHE A 99 -11.03 -11.83 3.45
N GLU A 100 -12.01 -12.12 4.27
CA GLU A 100 -11.93 -13.18 5.26
C GLU A 100 -12.19 -14.53 4.62
N SER A 101 -11.33 -15.51 4.92
CA SER A 101 -11.53 -16.89 4.48
C SER A 101 -12.63 -17.53 5.31
N SER A 102 -13.64 -18.08 4.65
CA SER A 102 -14.69 -18.86 5.31
C SER A 102 -14.23 -20.28 5.53
N SER A 103 -14.41 -20.79 6.75
CA SER A 103 -14.21 -22.23 7.07
C SER A 103 -15.16 -23.16 6.29
N LYS A 104 -16.18 -22.61 5.64
CA LYS A 104 -17.16 -23.34 4.83
C LYS A 104 -16.73 -23.58 3.38
N GLY A 105 -15.47 -23.26 3.02
CA GLY A 105 -14.93 -23.50 1.69
C GLY A 105 -15.44 -22.54 0.59
N THR A 106 -16.15 -21.48 0.97
CA THR A 106 -16.55 -20.43 0.04
C THR A 106 -15.33 -19.54 -0.26
N LEU A 107 -15.02 -19.34 -1.53
CA LEU A 107 -13.97 -18.41 -1.93
C LEU A 107 -14.36 -16.97 -1.56
N PRO A 108 -13.47 -16.20 -0.93
CA PRO A 108 -13.74 -14.80 -0.64
C PRO A 108 -13.95 -14.01 -1.94
N GLN A 109 -14.95 -13.14 -1.93
CA GLN A 109 -15.20 -12.16 -3.01
C GLN A 109 -15.08 -10.76 -2.41
N PRO A 110 -13.86 -10.25 -2.25
CA PRO A 110 -13.66 -8.99 -1.58
C PRO A 110 -14.16 -7.81 -2.43
N THR A 111 -14.65 -6.81 -1.72
CA THR A 111 -15.01 -5.51 -2.28
C THR A 111 -14.01 -4.47 -1.80
N LEU A 112 -13.48 -3.69 -2.74
CA LEU A 112 -12.60 -2.56 -2.47
C LEU A 112 -13.31 -1.28 -2.93
N SER A 113 -13.67 -0.42 -1.98
CA SER A 113 -14.29 0.87 -2.24
C SER A 113 -13.28 1.99 -2.02
N LEU A 114 -13.07 2.82 -3.05
CA LEU A 114 -12.25 4.03 -2.95
C LEU A 114 -13.16 5.25 -3.03
N SER A 115 -13.16 6.06 -1.96
CA SER A 115 -13.87 7.33 -1.99
C SER A 115 -13.18 8.31 -2.93
N SER A 116 -14.00 9.05 -3.69
CA SER A 116 -13.53 10.05 -4.64
C SER A 116 -13.13 11.38 -3.99
N GLN A 117 -13.32 11.55 -2.69
CA GLN A 117 -12.90 12.75 -1.99
C GLN A 117 -11.37 12.83 -2.04
N SER A 118 -10.89 13.63 -2.99
CA SER A 118 -9.47 13.94 -3.11
C SER A 118 -9.05 14.80 -1.94
N GLN A 119 -8.20 14.25 -1.06
CA GLN A 119 -7.37 15.12 -0.26
C GLN A 119 -6.43 15.86 -1.24
N GLU A 120 -6.27 17.18 -1.09
CA GLU A 120 -5.29 17.93 -1.85
C GLU A 120 -3.93 17.24 -1.76
N GLY A 121 -3.31 16.96 -2.91
CA GLY A 121 -2.00 16.30 -3.00
C GLY A 121 -2.02 14.78 -3.15
N ASN A 122 -3.17 14.13 -3.36
CA ASN A 122 -3.18 12.70 -3.70
C ASN A 122 -3.08 12.47 -5.21
N ASP A 123 -1.87 12.63 -5.72
CA ASP A 123 -1.53 12.50 -7.14
C ASP A 123 -1.88 11.11 -7.69
N GLN A 124 -1.75 10.05 -6.89
CA GLN A 124 -2.06 8.69 -7.34
C GLN A 124 -3.56 8.44 -7.50
N LEU A 125 -4.38 9.01 -6.64
CA LEU A 125 -5.83 8.89 -6.79
C LEU A 125 -6.33 9.68 -8.01
N ALA A 126 -5.76 10.87 -8.25
CA ALA A 126 -6.04 11.66 -9.46
C ALA A 126 -5.65 10.91 -10.73
N LEU A 127 -4.47 10.28 -10.72
CA LEU A 127 -3.98 9.48 -11.83
C LEU A 127 -4.84 8.23 -12.04
N LEU A 128 -5.20 7.50 -10.98
CA LEU A 128 -6.09 6.35 -11.10
C LEU A 128 -7.43 6.74 -11.75
N LYS A 129 -8.03 7.84 -11.33
CA LYS A 129 -9.29 8.34 -11.93
C LYS A 129 -9.12 8.69 -13.40
N TYR A 130 -8.00 9.33 -13.75
CA TYR A 130 -7.69 9.69 -15.13
C TYR A 130 -7.51 8.43 -15.98
N GLU A 131 -6.72 7.48 -15.53
CA GLU A 131 -6.48 6.23 -16.24
C GLU A 131 -7.75 5.39 -16.39
N ILE A 132 -8.58 5.30 -15.34
CA ILE A 132 -9.89 4.64 -15.46
C ILE A 132 -10.77 5.27 -16.54
N ARG A 133 -10.76 6.60 -16.67
CA ARG A 133 -11.52 7.30 -17.72
C ARG A 133 -10.96 7.04 -19.12
N LYS A 134 -9.63 7.04 -19.25
CA LYS A 134 -8.91 6.83 -20.51
C LYS A 134 -8.97 5.38 -20.99
N ILE A 135 -8.76 4.45 -20.06
CA ILE A 135 -8.80 3.02 -20.32
C ILE A 135 -10.24 2.52 -20.49
N GLY A 136 -11.19 3.21 -19.85
CA GLY A 136 -12.61 2.84 -19.80
C GLY A 136 -12.92 1.81 -18.71
N ASP A 137 -12.01 0.89 -18.43
CA ASP A 137 -12.17 -0.12 -17.40
C ASP A 137 -10.82 -0.61 -16.86
N ILE A 138 -10.82 -1.03 -15.59
CA ILE A 138 -9.69 -1.66 -14.91
C ILE A 138 -9.96 -3.13 -14.55
N VAL A 139 -10.98 -3.73 -15.15
CA VAL A 139 -11.25 -5.17 -15.02
C VAL A 139 -10.03 -5.95 -15.51
N GLY A 140 -9.61 -6.94 -14.72
CA GLY A 140 -8.37 -7.69 -14.92
C GLY A 140 -7.15 -7.14 -14.21
N ALA A 141 -7.20 -5.92 -13.64
CA ALA A 141 -6.11 -5.41 -12.82
C ALA A 141 -5.91 -6.27 -11.56
N LYS A 142 -4.64 -6.48 -11.20
CA LYS A 142 -4.27 -7.23 -10.00
C LYS A 142 -4.30 -6.29 -8.79
N VAL A 143 -5.00 -6.70 -7.74
CA VAL A 143 -5.02 -6.02 -6.44
C VAL A 143 -4.28 -6.86 -5.42
N THR A 144 -3.24 -6.29 -4.81
CA THR A 144 -2.49 -6.94 -3.73
C THR A 144 -2.73 -6.17 -2.43
N ARG A 145 -3.27 -6.85 -1.41
CA ARG A 145 -3.35 -6.32 -0.05
C ARG A 145 -2.15 -6.80 0.75
N LYS A 146 -1.35 -5.86 1.26
CA LYS A 146 -0.19 -6.11 2.13
C LYS A 146 -0.48 -5.60 3.53
N ARG A 147 -0.06 -6.33 4.57
CA ARG A 147 -0.30 -5.96 5.96
C ARG A 147 0.96 -6.19 6.78
N THR A 148 1.32 -5.19 7.58
CA THR A 148 2.42 -5.26 8.54
C THR A 148 2.07 -4.48 9.80
N PHE A 149 2.92 -4.54 10.82
CA PHE A 149 2.73 -3.74 12.02
C PHE A 149 3.58 -2.46 11.96
N ALA A 150 3.09 -1.38 12.58
CA ALA A 150 3.74 -0.07 12.54
C ALA A 150 5.20 -0.11 13.00
N LYS A 151 5.55 -0.95 13.96
CA LYS A 151 6.93 -1.07 14.46
C LYS A 151 7.93 -1.62 13.45
N TYR A 152 7.47 -2.28 12.39
CA TYR A 152 8.33 -2.86 11.33
C TYR A 152 8.50 -1.93 10.13
N LEU A 153 7.82 -0.79 10.11
CA LEU A 153 7.93 0.18 9.02
C LEU A 153 9.29 0.89 9.00
N ASP A 154 9.65 1.44 7.85
CA ASP A 154 10.85 2.24 7.70
C ASP A 154 10.83 3.48 8.62
N SER A 155 11.97 3.84 9.18
CA SER A 155 12.10 4.94 10.15
C SER A 155 11.69 6.32 9.60
N ILE A 156 11.72 6.48 8.29
CA ILE A 156 11.29 7.71 7.62
C ILE A 156 9.83 8.08 7.92
N ASN A 157 8.99 7.07 8.20
CA ASN A 157 7.57 7.28 8.53
C ASN A 157 7.36 8.00 9.87
N PHE A 158 8.36 8.02 10.72
CA PHE A 158 8.28 8.55 12.08
C PHE A 158 9.07 9.87 12.26
N GLY A 159 9.31 10.59 11.17
CA GLY A 159 9.86 11.95 11.22
C GLY A 159 11.34 12.06 11.61
N ARG A 160 12.11 10.99 11.55
CA ARG A 160 13.51 10.97 11.94
C ARG A 160 14.45 11.82 11.08
N THR A 161 14.07 12.15 9.85
CA THR A 161 14.94 12.83 8.89
C THR A 161 15.07 14.34 9.10
N GLN A 162 14.17 14.98 9.84
CA GLN A 162 14.23 16.43 10.08
C GLN A 162 14.61 16.82 11.52
N SER A 163 14.38 15.95 12.48
CA SER A 163 14.63 16.25 13.91
C SER A 163 16.09 16.13 14.35
N ALA A 164 16.94 15.44 13.59
CA ALA A 164 18.37 15.35 13.89
C ALA A 164 19.08 16.73 13.86
N LYS A 165 18.50 17.73 13.17
CA LYS A 165 19.02 19.11 13.14
C LYS A 165 18.55 20.01 14.30
N ILE A 166 17.55 19.59 15.07
CA ILE A 166 16.93 20.43 16.12
C ILE A 166 17.06 19.80 17.53
N GLY A 167 17.77 18.70 17.69
CA GLY A 167 18.02 18.10 19.01
C GLY A 167 16.78 17.59 19.75
N ARG A 168 15.64 17.43 19.07
CA ARG A 168 14.46 16.79 19.62
C ARG A 168 14.41 15.34 19.12
N GLU A 169 14.71 14.40 20.01
CA GLU A 169 14.42 13.00 19.76
C GLU A 169 12.92 12.86 19.43
N SER A 170 12.62 12.31 18.26
CA SER A 170 11.24 12.03 17.89
C SER A 170 10.68 10.95 18.80
N THR A 171 9.82 11.34 19.72
CA THR A 171 9.11 10.46 20.65
C THR A 171 7.99 9.63 19.96
N MET A 172 7.96 9.61 18.63
CA MET A 172 6.87 9.01 17.85
C MET A 172 7.14 7.56 17.39
N LEU A 173 8.26 6.98 17.77
CA LEU A 173 8.50 5.58 17.40
C LEU A 173 7.55 4.66 18.18
N PRO A 174 6.96 3.66 17.52
CA PRO A 174 6.16 2.63 18.19
C PRO A 174 6.98 1.91 19.27
N ALA A 175 6.30 1.47 20.33
CA ALA A 175 6.96 0.67 21.36
C ALA A 175 7.60 -0.59 20.75
N GLY A 176 8.86 -0.87 21.12
CA GLY A 176 9.61 -1.99 20.56
C GLY A 176 9.91 -1.84 19.07
N TYR A 177 10.09 -0.61 18.59
CA TYR A 177 10.40 -0.31 17.19
C TYR A 177 11.64 -1.08 16.72
N GLU A 178 11.43 -1.89 15.70
CA GLU A 178 12.46 -2.72 15.07
C GLU A 178 12.10 -2.86 13.59
N PRO A 179 12.69 -2.03 12.71
CA PRO A 179 12.33 -2.04 11.28
C PRO A 179 12.70 -3.39 10.66
N ASP A 180 11.70 -4.07 10.10
CA ASP A 180 11.88 -5.34 9.40
C ASP A 180 11.02 -5.36 8.13
N PRO A 181 11.62 -5.10 6.95
CA PRO A 181 10.87 -5.06 5.69
C PRO A 181 10.31 -6.41 5.26
N PHE A 182 10.73 -7.51 5.90
CA PHE A 182 10.22 -8.85 5.62
C PHE A 182 9.15 -9.29 6.63
N ALA A 183 8.92 -8.54 7.71
CA ALA A 183 7.88 -8.84 8.69
C ALA A 183 6.51 -8.36 8.20
N TYR A 184 5.82 -9.20 7.45
CA TYR A 184 4.46 -8.95 6.96
C TYR A 184 3.60 -10.20 6.99
N LEU A 185 2.29 -10.00 7.10
CA LEU A 185 1.31 -11.07 6.96
C LEU A 185 1.23 -11.53 5.50
N PRO A 186 0.85 -12.78 5.23
CA PRO A 186 0.65 -13.23 3.86
C PRO A 186 -0.18 -12.23 3.04
N SER A 187 0.28 -11.93 1.83
CA SER A 187 -0.41 -11.01 0.94
C SER A 187 -1.64 -11.68 0.35
N ASP A 188 -2.73 -10.93 0.27
CA ASP A 188 -3.93 -11.36 -0.44
C ASP A 188 -3.88 -10.79 -1.85
N ILE A 189 -4.05 -11.66 -2.85
CA ILE A 189 -3.99 -11.30 -4.26
C ILE A 189 -5.32 -11.62 -4.92
N TYR A 190 -5.91 -10.63 -5.58
CA TYR A 190 -7.16 -10.72 -6.30
C TYR A 190 -7.07 -10.02 -7.64
N PHE A 191 -7.99 -10.33 -8.53
CA PHE A 191 -8.16 -9.62 -9.80
C PHE A 191 -9.53 -8.93 -9.80
N ILE A 192 -9.59 -7.74 -10.36
CA ILE A 192 -10.83 -6.98 -10.47
C ILE A 192 -11.73 -7.65 -11.51
N GLU A 193 -12.84 -8.21 -11.07
CA GLU A 193 -13.83 -8.82 -11.95
C GLU A 193 -14.91 -7.82 -12.39
N ARG A 194 -15.22 -6.84 -11.54
CA ARG A 194 -16.24 -5.83 -11.82
C ARG A 194 -15.92 -4.49 -11.16
N LYS A 195 -16.22 -3.42 -11.87
CA LYS A 195 -16.15 -2.05 -11.37
C LYS A 195 -17.55 -1.45 -11.29
N GLN A 196 -17.82 -0.72 -10.22
CA GLN A 196 -18.99 0.15 -10.08
C GLN A 196 -18.52 1.58 -9.79
N THR A 197 -19.20 2.56 -10.34
CA THR A 197 -18.93 3.98 -10.07
C THR A 197 -20.23 4.58 -9.55
N GLU A 198 -20.19 5.11 -8.34
CA GLU A 198 -21.27 5.90 -7.80
C GLU A 198 -21.08 7.36 -8.24
N ASN A 199 -22.12 7.96 -8.77
CA ASN A 199 -22.14 9.36 -9.23
C ASN A 199 -22.41 10.31 -8.06
#